data_14b2cb1e4f2386ec5add88b359aed132
#
_entry.id   14b2cb1e4f2386ec5add88b359aed132
#
_cell.length_a   1.000
_cell.length_b   1.000
_cell.length_c   1.000
_cell.angle_alpha   90.00
_cell.angle_beta   90.00
_cell.angle_gamma   90.00
#
_symmetry.space_group_name_H-M   'P 1'
#
loop_
_entity.id
_entity.type
_entity.pdbx_description
1 polymer ?
#
loop_
_entity_poly.entity_id
_entity_poly.type
_entity_poly.pdbx_seq_one_letter_code
_entity_poly.pdbx_strand_id
1 'polypeptide(L)'
;MLKSCKNYIILPATVRLEYEKHKRGEFSKMEKRIEEASKETAKQIETAKSKIINSCHSLERLQYQDVDDLKINLSEKIDAVKSVLDNYFEDHAALGLIQHSWAGNDFLEKFIEAIDTNGQVMIAPSQEDIYRWCEEGQKRYKNEIPPGFKDAKNKDGVRMYSDLILWQETLRYAKKESTNLIFITDDVKADWWEVIDGNRQFHTKLIEEFEKTGQQIVPMTSKDFFSDVSEAYDIEKNDAVEIALRMTDNDYCVKIANSVFESVEEELIYNATEYIDEESANIGSEGIDEFEITESEFVRAERIARDDSTAIYEFVYKVTVEGTSYEYWGRDEDTREIIRSDGRDHVFEGQIIVQVERGAEVFYDFEDDNSYETAVISEGKLEQTYFNDRPEPPGELGYCPACGTPL
;
A
#
# COMPACT_ATOMS: atom_id res chain seq x y z
N MET A 1 8.04 11.84 24.97
CA MET A 1 7.01 10.95 25.54
C MET A 1 7.56 9.58 25.93
N LEU A 2 7.97 8.70 25.02
CA LEU A 2 8.50 7.36 25.35
C LEU A 2 9.65 7.41 26.39
N LYS A 3 10.53 8.43 26.36
CA LYS A 3 11.58 8.61 27.36
C LYS A 3 11.03 8.87 28.77
N SER A 4 9.90 9.56 28.89
CA SER A 4 9.26 9.86 30.17
C SER A 4 8.52 8.67 30.75
N CYS A 5 7.92 7.85 29.89
CA CYS A 5 7.15 6.66 30.28
C CYS A 5 7.97 5.37 30.31
N LYS A 6 9.26 5.40 29.95
CA LYS A 6 10.09 4.20 29.75
C LYS A 6 10.07 3.21 30.90
N ASN A 7 9.96 3.68 32.14
CA ASN A 7 9.96 2.83 33.34
C ASN A 7 8.62 2.12 33.59
N TYR A 8 7.57 2.48 32.86
CA TYR A 8 6.22 1.95 32.99
C TYR A 8 5.82 1.09 31.79
N ILE A 9 6.64 1.07 30.73
CA ILE A 9 6.37 0.25 29.55
C ILE A 9 6.82 -1.16 29.80
N ILE A 10 5.94 -2.12 29.58
CA ILE A 10 6.21 -3.55 29.68
C ILE A 10 5.83 -4.21 28.35
N LEU A 11 6.74 -4.98 27.80
CA LEU A 11 6.50 -5.73 26.56
C LEU A 11 6.20 -7.21 26.87
N PRO A 12 5.13 -7.79 26.31
CA PRO A 12 4.98 -9.24 26.27
C PRO A 12 6.16 -9.89 25.55
N ALA A 13 6.60 -11.05 26.03
CA ALA A 13 7.71 -11.78 25.42
C ALA A 13 7.40 -12.18 23.97
N THR A 14 6.15 -12.54 23.69
CA THR A 14 5.68 -12.82 22.31
C THR A 14 5.87 -11.63 21.40
N VAL A 15 5.46 -10.42 21.81
CA VAL A 15 5.65 -9.18 21.04
C VAL A 15 7.13 -8.89 20.79
N ARG A 16 7.96 -9.06 21.83
CA ARG A 16 9.41 -8.85 21.70
C ARG A 16 10.06 -9.80 20.69
N LEU A 17 9.63 -11.05 20.65
CA LEU A 17 10.10 -12.06 19.69
C LEU A 17 9.59 -11.79 18.28
N GLU A 18 8.34 -11.39 18.14
CA GLU A 18 7.76 -11.01 16.84
C GLU A 18 8.45 -9.79 16.26
N TYR A 19 8.74 -8.78 17.09
CA TYR A 19 9.52 -7.62 16.66
C TYR A 19 10.85 -8.01 15.99
N GLU A 20 11.65 -8.84 16.65
CA GLU A 20 12.94 -9.29 16.08
C GLU A 20 12.79 -10.05 14.76
N LYS A 21 11.74 -10.85 14.67
CA LYS A 21 11.46 -11.61 13.45
C LYS A 21 11.02 -10.71 12.31
N HIS A 22 10.09 -9.79 12.55
CA HIS A 22 9.57 -8.87 11.55
C HIS A 22 10.61 -7.85 11.11
N LYS A 23 11.40 -7.31 12.04
CA LYS A 23 12.50 -6.41 11.74
C LYS A 23 13.40 -6.93 10.62
N ARG A 24 13.82 -8.20 10.69
CA ARG A 24 14.66 -8.82 9.65
C ARG A 24 13.93 -8.97 8.32
N GLY A 25 12.65 -9.31 8.37
CA GLY A 25 11.80 -9.45 7.19
C GLY A 25 11.58 -8.12 6.47
N GLU A 26 11.29 -7.06 7.23
CA GLU A 26 11.07 -5.71 6.68
C GLU A 26 12.37 -5.13 6.08
N PHE A 27 13.51 -5.39 6.71
CA PHE A 27 14.80 -4.99 6.13
C PHE A 27 15.03 -5.62 4.75
N SER A 28 14.78 -6.92 4.61
CA SER A 28 14.90 -7.61 3.30
C SER A 28 13.88 -7.14 2.26
N LYS A 29 12.67 -6.77 2.68
CA LYS A 29 11.67 -6.19 1.78
C LYS A 29 12.11 -4.81 1.29
N MET A 30 12.68 -4.00 2.17
CA MET A 30 13.16 -2.67 1.86
C MET A 30 14.34 -2.70 0.88
N GLU A 31 15.29 -3.64 1.06
CA GLU A 31 16.36 -3.87 0.07
C GLU A 31 15.78 -4.18 -1.31
N LYS A 32 14.79 -5.07 -1.39
CA LYS A 32 14.14 -5.40 -2.66
C LYS A 32 13.42 -4.20 -3.27
N ARG A 33 12.67 -3.43 -2.48
CA ARG A 33 11.98 -2.22 -2.96
C ARG A 33 12.96 -1.20 -3.54
N ILE A 34 14.11 -0.99 -2.91
CA ILE A 34 15.15 -0.08 -3.44
C ILE A 34 15.71 -0.62 -4.75
N GLU A 35 15.98 -1.93 -4.83
CA GLU A 35 16.46 -2.55 -6.06
C GLU A 35 15.42 -2.47 -7.18
N GLU A 36 14.14 -2.68 -6.87
CA GLU A 36 13.03 -2.56 -7.80
C GLU A 36 12.85 -1.12 -8.28
N ALA A 37 12.87 -0.14 -7.38
CA ALA A 37 12.80 1.28 -7.72
C ALA A 37 13.97 1.71 -8.62
N SER A 38 15.19 1.26 -8.34
CA SER A 38 16.34 1.52 -9.19
C SER A 38 16.15 0.96 -10.60
N LYS A 39 15.70 -0.29 -10.71
CA LYS A 39 15.44 -0.94 -12.01
C LYS A 39 14.32 -0.25 -12.78
N GLU A 40 13.24 0.11 -12.10
CA GLU A 40 12.12 0.79 -12.73
C GLU A 40 12.53 2.17 -13.25
N THR A 41 13.23 2.96 -12.44
CA THR A 41 13.71 4.28 -12.89
C THR A 41 14.65 4.16 -14.09
N ALA A 42 15.55 3.17 -14.09
CA ALA A 42 16.43 2.90 -15.23
C ALA A 42 15.64 2.52 -16.50
N LYS A 43 14.59 1.69 -16.36
CA LYS A 43 13.69 1.31 -17.44
C LYS A 43 12.94 2.52 -18.01
N GLN A 44 12.44 3.42 -17.15
CA GLN A 44 11.77 4.65 -17.58
C GLN A 44 12.70 5.55 -18.40
N ILE A 45 13.95 5.71 -18.00
CA ILE A 45 14.96 6.46 -18.77
C ILE A 45 15.17 5.84 -20.14
N GLU A 46 15.31 4.50 -20.24
CA GLU A 46 15.49 3.80 -21.54
C GLU A 46 14.24 3.94 -22.43
N THR A 47 13.05 3.84 -21.84
CA THR A 47 11.78 4.06 -22.55
C THR A 47 11.68 5.48 -23.08
N ALA A 48 11.97 6.48 -22.25
CA ALA A 48 12.01 7.88 -22.66
C ALA A 48 13.06 8.13 -23.77
N LYS A 49 14.25 7.52 -23.66
CA LYS A 49 15.29 7.56 -24.69
C LYS A 49 14.74 7.05 -26.01
N SER A 50 14.12 5.90 -26.01
CA SER A 50 13.56 5.30 -27.22
C SER A 50 12.45 6.18 -27.84
N LYS A 51 11.52 6.71 -27.02
CA LYS A 51 10.46 7.61 -27.47
C LYS A 51 11.06 8.89 -28.10
N ILE A 52 12.07 9.50 -27.45
CA ILE A 52 12.74 10.72 -27.94
C ILE A 52 13.46 10.46 -29.27
N ILE A 53 14.25 9.41 -29.36
CA ILE A 53 14.99 9.07 -30.59
C ILE A 53 14.01 8.74 -31.72
N ASN A 54 12.94 8.01 -31.44
CA ASN A 54 11.91 7.70 -32.45
C ASN A 54 11.19 8.96 -32.93
N SER A 55 10.94 9.95 -32.07
CA SER A 55 10.34 11.23 -32.51
C SER A 55 11.20 11.99 -33.51
N CYS A 56 12.52 11.81 -33.48
CA CYS A 56 13.43 12.41 -34.46
C CYS A 56 13.25 11.87 -35.89
N HIS A 57 12.63 10.68 -36.07
CA HIS A 57 12.32 10.16 -37.40
C HIS A 57 11.34 11.05 -38.20
N SER A 58 10.49 11.80 -37.53
CA SER A 58 9.62 12.78 -38.19
C SER A 58 10.41 13.89 -38.82
N LEU A 59 11.52 14.32 -38.19
CA LEU A 59 12.43 15.35 -38.75
C LEU A 59 13.18 14.82 -39.98
N GLU A 60 13.58 13.55 -39.99
CA GLU A 60 14.17 12.89 -41.15
C GLU A 60 13.22 12.87 -42.34
N ARG A 61 11.92 12.56 -42.11
CA ARG A 61 10.89 12.59 -43.16
C ARG A 61 10.69 14.00 -43.74
N LEU A 62 10.92 15.03 -42.94
CA LEU A 62 10.88 16.42 -43.36
C LEU A 62 12.19 16.91 -44.00
N GLN A 63 13.18 16.01 -44.16
CA GLN A 63 14.50 16.29 -44.74
C GLN A 63 15.30 17.39 -44.00
N TYR A 64 15.12 17.45 -42.66
CA TYR A 64 15.97 18.33 -41.85
C TYR A 64 17.42 17.85 -41.88
N GLN A 65 18.37 18.78 -41.85
CA GLN A 65 19.80 18.46 -41.85
C GLN A 65 20.27 18.06 -40.45
N ASP A 66 21.32 17.26 -40.40
CA ASP A 66 22.06 16.87 -39.17
C ASP A 66 21.21 16.16 -38.11
N VAL A 67 20.12 15.45 -38.49
CA VAL A 67 19.24 14.74 -37.58
C VAL A 67 19.98 13.57 -36.90
N ASP A 68 20.92 12.90 -37.59
CA ASP A 68 21.73 11.84 -37.03
C ASP A 68 22.65 12.35 -35.91
N ASP A 69 23.28 13.50 -36.09
CA ASP A 69 24.09 14.17 -35.07
C ASP A 69 23.24 14.57 -33.87
N LEU A 70 22.00 15.02 -34.10
CA LEU A 70 21.04 15.30 -33.04
C LEU A 70 20.70 14.05 -32.22
N LYS A 71 20.39 12.91 -32.87
CA LYS A 71 20.10 11.66 -32.20
C LYS A 71 21.27 11.16 -31.34
N ILE A 72 22.49 11.24 -31.88
CA ILE A 72 23.70 10.85 -31.14
C ILE A 72 23.85 11.72 -29.89
N ASN A 73 23.74 13.04 -30.05
CA ASN A 73 23.88 13.96 -28.91
C ASN A 73 22.81 13.75 -27.84
N LEU A 74 21.55 13.55 -28.24
CA LEU A 74 20.45 13.24 -27.31
C LEU A 74 20.70 11.92 -26.58
N SER A 75 21.14 10.88 -27.31
CA SER A 75 21.47 9.58 -26.70
C SER A 75 22.56 9.72 -25.64
N GLU A 76 23.67 10.41 -25.95
CA GLU A 76 24.77 10.64 -25.02
C GLU A 76 24.34 11.40 -23.77
N LYS A 77 23.45 12.39 -23.91
CA LYS A 77 22.94 13.16 -22.76
C LYS A 77 22.05 12.30 -21.87
N ILE A 78 21.18 11.48 -22.44
CA ILE A 78 20.30 10.60 -21.69
C ILE A 78 21.12 9.49 -20.99
N ASP A 79 22.14 8.94 -21.65
CA ASP A 79 23.06 7.98 -21.03
C ASP A 79 23.86 8.61 -19.87
N ALA A 80 24.18 9.89 -19.95
CA ALA A 80 24.78 10.61 -18.83
C ALA A 80 23.81 10.77 -17.65
N VAL A 81 22.52 11.02 -17.90
CA VAL A 81 21.49 11.06 -16.86
C VAL A 81 21.38 9.68 -16.17
N LYS A 82 21.34 8.61 -16.95
CA LYS A 82 21.33 7.25 -16.40
C LYS A 82 22.55 6.98 -15.51
N SER A 83 23.73 7.36 -15.95
CA SER A 83 24.96 7.20 -15.16
C SER A 83 24.94 7.95 -13.83
N VAL A 84 24.31 9.15 -13.79
CA VAL A 84 24.13 9.90 -12.54
C VAL A 84 23.26 9.12 -11.59
N LEU A 85 22.18 8.53 -12.08
CA LEU A 85 21.25 7.72 -11.28
C LEU A 85 21.92 6.46 -10.75
N ASP A 86 22.62 5.71 -11.62
CA ASP A 86 23.32 4.49 -11.24
C ASP A 86 24.36 4.77 -10.13
N ASN A 87 25.16 5.83 -10.30
CA ASN A 87 26.12 6.26 -9.28
C ASN A 87 25.44 6.64 -7.97
N TYR A 88 24.29 7.33 -8.03
CA TYR A 88 23.54 7.70 -6.84
C TYR A 88 23.10 6.46 -6.04
N PHE A 89 22.54 5.46 -6.72
CA PHE A 89 22.12 4.22 -6.05
C PHE A 89 23.31 3.40 -5.54
N GLU A 90 24.45 3.36 -6.25
CA GLU A 90 25.65 2.70 -5.77
C GLU A 90 26.22 3.38 -4.52
N ASP A 91 26.31 4.71 -4.53
CA ASP A 91 26.88 5.48 -3.41
C ASP A 91 26.00 5.50 -2.17
N HIS A 92 24.67 5.42 -2.33
CA HIS A 92 23.68 5.62 -1.26
C HIS A 92 22.92 4.36 -0.85
N ALA A 93 23.12 3.23 -1.53
CA ALA A 93 22.37 2.00 -1.24
C ALA A 93 22.39 1.60 0.24
N ALA A 94 23.57 1.65 0.87
CA ALA A 94 23.72 1.33 2.29
C ALA A 94 23.22 2.45 3.22
N LEU A 95 23.38 3.72 2.82
CA LEU A 95 22.97 4.87 3.59
C LEU A 95 21.44 5.06 3.57
N GLY A 96 20.80 4.81 2.43
CA GLY A 96 19.33 4.85 2.30
C GLY A 96 18.65 3.87 3.25
N LEU A 97 19.15 2.65 3.35
CA LEU A 97 18.65 1.64 4.29
C LEU A 97 18.81 2.06 5.75
N ILE A 98 19.92 2.70 6.10
CA ILE A 98 20.22 3.10 7.48
C ILE A 98 19.48 4.37 7.87
N GLN A 99 19.42 5.38 7.00
CA GLN A 99 18.88 6.70 7.34
C GLN A 99 17.36 6.77 7.32
N HIS A 100 16.70 6.02 6.45
CA HIS A 100 15.25 6.14 6.20
C HIS A 100 14.44 4.95 6.70
N SER A 101 15.07 3.85 7.11
CA SER A 101 14.34 2.71 7.66
C SER A 101 14.18 2.83 9.18
N TRP A 102 13.00 2.45 9.68
CA TRP A 102 12.81 2.26 11.10
C TRP A 102 13.78 1.21 11.70
N ALA A 103 14.21 0.24 10.89
CA ALA A 103 15.18 -0.79 11.27
C ALA A 103 16.59 -0.23 11.50
N GLY A 104 16.94 0.91 10.89
CA GLY A 104 18.18 1.65 11.15
C GLY A 104 18.01 2.81 12.13
N ASN A 105 16.82 2.97 12.74
CA ASN A 105 16.55 4.04 13.67
C ASN A 105 17.24 3.77 15.01
N ASP A 106 18.35 4.45 15.23
CA ASP A 106 19.13 4.39 16.48
C ASP A 106 18.30 4.62 17.75
N PHE A 107 17.25 5.44 17.66
CA PHE A 107 16.39 5.71 18.80
C PHE A 107 15.57 4.48 19.18
N LEU A 108 14.95 3.82 18.19
CA LEU A 108 14.13 2.63 18.45
C LEU A 108 14.98 1.46 18.96
N GLU A 109 16.18 1.25 18.39
CA GLU A 109 17.13 0.24 18.85
C GLU A 109 17.54 0.51 20.32
N LYS A 110 18.00 1.72 20.63
CA LYS A 110 18.37 2.10 21.99
C LYS A 110 17.20 2.02 22.97
N PHE A 111 15.99 2.27 22.50
CA PHE A 111 14.79 2.16 23.32
C PHE A 111 14.48 0.69 23.64
N ILE A 112 14.53 -0.21 22.65
CA ILE A 112 14.33 -1.65 22.86
C ILE A 112 15.44 -2.24 23.73
N GLU A 113 16.71 -1.88 23.50
CA GLU A 113 17.82 -2.28 24.37
C GLU A 113 17.63 -1.82 25.83
N ALA A 114 17.10 -0.61 26.02
CA ALA A 114 16.80 -0.11 27.36
C ALA A 114 15.67 -0.92 28.04
N ILE A 115 14.63 -1.30 27.32
CA ILE A 115 13.55 -2.17 27.80
C ILE A 115 14.11 -3.54 28.22
N ASP A 116 14.93 -4.16 27.36
CA ASP A 116 15.58 -5.45 27.64
C ASP A 116 16.48 -5.37 28.90
N THR A 117 17.34 -4.33 28.94
CA THR A 117 18.31 -4.12 30.04
C THR A 117 17.62 -3.84 31.38
N ASN A 118 16.49 -3.14 31.37
CA ASN A 118 15.72 -2.82 32.55
C ASN A 118 14.82 -3.96 33.03
N GLY A 119 14.79 -5.11 32.32
CA GLY A 119 13.92 -6.22 32.65
C GLY A 119 12.44 -5.94 32.42
N GLN A 120 12.12 -5.10 31.46
CA GLN A 120 10.75 -4.66 31.12
C GLN A 120 10.10 -5.56 30.04
N VAL A 121 10.66 -6.72 29.79
CA VAL A 121 10.04 -7.78 28.98
C VAL A 121 9.42 -8.81 29.93
N MET A 122 8.16 -9.17 29.68
CA MET A 122 7.50 -10.23 30.45
C MET A 122 8.28 -11.54 30.35
N ILE A 123 8.20 -12.37 31.38
CA ILE A 123 8.84 -13.69 31.37
C ILE A 123 8.21 -14.54 30.26
N ALA A 124 9.04 -15.00 29.34
CA ALA A 124 8.60 -15.87 28.26
C ALA A 124 7.87 -17.11 28.80
N PRO A 125 6.81 -17.59 28.13
CA PRO A 125 6.14 -18.79 28.51
C PRO A 125 7.06 -20.03 28.35
N SER A 126 6.92 -20.99 29.23
CA SER A 126 7.53 -22.31 29.03
C SER A 126 6.87 -23.03 27.85
N GLN A 127 7.57 -24.03 27.31
CA GLN A 127 7.00 -24.87 26.25
C GLN A 127 5.70 -25.56 26.71
N GLU A 128 5.64 -25.96 27.98
CA GLU A 128 4.47 -26.57 28.60
C GLU A 128 3.29 -25.58 28.69
N ASP A 129 3.58 -24.32 29.05
CA ASP A 129 2.56 -23.25 29.01
C ASP A 129 2.01 -23.05 27.61
N ILE A 130 2.89 -22.97 26.61
CA ILE A 130 2.48 -22.79 25.20
C ILE A 130 1.56 -23.94 24.77
N TYR A 131 1.93 -25.20 25.03
CA TYR A 131 1.09 -26.32 24.65
C TYR A 131 -0.28 -26.27 25.34
N ARG A 132 -0.31 -26.00 26.63
CA ARG A 132 -1.55 -25.88 27.39
C ARG A 132 -2.44 -24.78 26.85
N TRP A 133 -1.87 -23.61 26.53
CA TRP A 133 -2.62 -22.50 25.94
C TRP A 133 -3.09 -22.78 24.51
N CYS A 134 -2.33 -23.51 23.72
CA CYS A 134 -2.78 -23.97 22.40
C CYS A 134 -3.96 -24.96 22.49
N GLU A 135 -3.93 -25.91 23.46
CA GLU A 135 -5.07 -26.81 23.71
C GLU A 135 -6.32 -26.04 24.15
N GLU A 136 -6.15 -25.07 25.01
CA GLU A 136 -7.23 -24.13 25.39
C GLU A 136 -7.72 -23.35 24.18
N GLY A 137 -6.81 -22.84 23.37
CA GLY A 137 -7.08 -22.09 22.14
C GLY A 137 -7.94 -22.86 21.14
N GLN A 138 -7.70 -24.16 20.97
CA GLN A 138 -8.56 -24.99 20.12
C GLN A 138 -10.03 -24.97 20.55
N LYS A 139 -10.26 -25.00 21.88
CA LYS A 139 -11.62 -24.95 22.44
C LYS A 139 -12.23 -23.57 22.35
N ARG A 140 -11.40 -22.50 22.58
CA ARG A 140 -11.84 -21.10 22.49
C ARG A 140 -12.24 -20.76 21.06
N TYR A 141 -11.41 -21.05 20.08
CA TYR A 141 -11.62 -20.68 18.68
C TYR A 141 -12.80 -21.40 18.04
N LYS A 142 -13.03 -22.68 18.43
CA LYS A 142 -14.23 -23.40 18.01
C LYS A 142 -15.53 -22.75 18.49
N ASN A 143 -15.49 -22.01 19.61
CA ASN A 143 -16.65 -21.35 20.20
C ASN A 143 -16.57 -19.81 20.04
N GLU A 144 -15.72 -19.30 19.17
CA GLU A 144 -15.51 -17.87 18.93
C GLU A 144 -15.27 -17.08 20.24
N ILE A 145 -14.42 -17.63 21.13
CA ILE A 145 -14.03 -16.98 22.37
C ILE A 145 -12.72 -16.20 22.12
N PRO A 146 -12.70 -14.88 22.35
CA PRO A 146 -11.54 -14.03 22.12
C PRO A 146 -10.35 -14.35 23.05
N PRO A 147 -9.11 -13.89 22.70
CA PRO A 147 -8.74 -13.20 21.48
C PRO A 147 -8.23 -14.16 20.40
N GLY A 148 -8.06 -13.68 19.15
CA GLY A 148 -7.27 -14.33 18.10
C GLY A 148 -8.01 -15.35 17.23
N PHE A 149 -9.30 -15.59 17.44
CA PHE A 149 -10.05 -16.56 16.64
C PHE A 149 -10.28 -16.15 15.18
N LYS A 150 -10.22 -14.84 14.87
CA LYS A 150 -10.36 -14.33 13.49
C LYS A 150 -9.15 -14.68 12.64
N ASP A 151 -7.97 -14.58 13.18
CA ASP A 151 -6.70 -14.85 12.50
C ASP A 151 -6.39 -16.34 12.34
N ALA A 152 -7.08 -17.20 13.08
CA ALA A 152 -6.84 -18.65 13.10
C ALA A 152 -6.96 -19.32 11.72
N LYS A 153 -7.77 -18.76 10.82
CA LYS A 153 -7.98 -19.30 9.47
C LYS A 153 -6.77 -19.10 8.54
N ASN A 154 -5.91 -18.14 8.84
CA ASN A 154 -4.81 -17.71 7.97
C ASN A 154 -3.42 -18.07 8.51
N LYS A 155 -3.35 -18.76 9.67
CA LYS A 155 -2.09 -19.09 10.34
C LYS A 155 -2.06 -20.58 10.71
N ASP A 156 -0.87 -21.18 10.71
CA ASP A 156 -0.66 -22.59 11.02
C ASP A 156 0.13 -22.79 12.32
N GLY A 157 -0.12 -23.94 12.97
CA GLY A 157 0.61 -24.37 14.15
C GLY A 157 0.44 -23.43 15.34
N VAL A 158 1.51 -23.23 16.11
CA VAL A 158 1.50 -22.36 17.30
C VAL A 158 1.17 -20.90 16.95
N ARG A 159 1.52 -20.45 15.75
CA ARG A 159 1.27 -19.07 15.29
C ARG A 159 -0.22 -18.71 15.22
N MET A 160 -1.07 -19.71 15.05
CA MET A 160 -2.52 -19.54 15.10
C MET A 160 -2.99 -18.98 16.46
N TYR A 161 -2.23 -19.24 17.52
CA TYR A 161 -2.58 -18.86 18.89
C TYR A 161 -1.74 -17.70 19.44
N SER A 162 -1.01 -16.96 18.61
CA SER A 162 -0.12 -15.87 19.07
C SER A 162 -0.85 -14.84 19.93
N ASP A 163 -2.04 -14.42 19.52
CA ASP A 163 -2.85 -13.46 20.27
C ASP A 163 -3.32 -14.00 21.62
N LEU A 164 -3.72 -15.27 21.65
CA LEU A 164 -4.06 -15.93 22.91
C LEU A 164 -2.84 -16.08 23.83
N ILE A 165 -1.68 -16.43 23.28
CA ILE A 165 -0.43 -16.54 24.06
C ILE A 165 -0.07 -15.19 24.65
N LEU A 166 -0.11 -14.11 23.85
CA LEU A 166 0.10 -12.74 24.30
C LEU A 166 -0.87 -12.37 25.42
N TRP A 167 -2.14 -12.69 25.28
CA TRP A 167 -3.16 -12.45 26.30
C TRP A 167 -2.86 -13.18 27.59
N GLN A 168 -2.49 -14.46 27.53
CA GLN A 168 -2.12 -15.27 28.69
C GLN A 168 -0.84 -14.78 29.39
N GLU A 169 0.14 -14.27 28.63
CA GLU A 169 1.30 -13.59 29.20
C GLU A 169 0.87 -12.36 30.02
N THR A 170 -0.04 -11.56 29.46
CA THR A 170 -0.57 -10.35 30.09
C THR A 170 -1.32 -10.67 31.38
N LEU A 171 -2.21 -11.65 31.35
CA LEU A 171 -2.91 -12.11 32.55
C LEU A 171 -1.95 -12.62 33.63
N ARG A 172 -0.98 -13.44 33.24
CA ARG A 172 0.03 -13.97 34.13
C ARG A 172 0.86 -12.90 34.79
N TYR A 173 1.26 -11.87 34.00
CA TYR A 173 2.02 -10.71 34.48
C TYR A 173 1.21 -9.90 35.49
N ALA A 174 -0.02 -9.51 35.15
CA ALA A 174 -0.88 -8.74 36.02
C ALA A 174 -1.12 -9.42 37.36
N LYS A 175 -1.38 -10.73 37.35
CA LYS A 175 -1.58 -11.53 38.53
C LYS A 175 -0.30 -11.64 39.40
N LYS A 176 0.86 -11.85 38.76
CA LYS A 176 2.14 -12.03 39.45
C LYS A 176 2.59 -10.74 40.11
N GLU A 177 2.54 -9.66 39.38
CA GLU A 177 3.01 -8.34 39.87
C GLU A 177 1.93 -7.55 40.64
N SER A 178 0.69 -8.12 40.73
CA SER A 178 -0.46 -7.47 41.39
C SER A 178 -0.68 -6.05 40.94
N THR A 179 -0.65 -5.80 39.63
CA THR A 179 -0.69 -4.44 39.06
C THR A 179 -1.79 -4.30 38.02
N ASN A 180 -2.42 -3.11 38.00
CA ASN A 180 -3.33 -2.71 36.93
C ASN A 180 -2.51 -2.39 35.66
N LEU A 181 -3.12 -2.58 34.49
CA LEU A 181 -2.47 -2.37 33.22
C LEU A 181 -3.26 -1.41 32.31
N ILE A 182 -2.54 -0.57 31.59
CA ILE A 182 -3.02 0.05 30.34
C ILE A 182 -2.55 -0.88 29.21
N PHE A 183 -3.48 -1.44 28.46
CA PHE A 183 -3.22 -2.34 27.36
C PHE A 183 -3.37 -1.59 26.03
N ILE A 184 -2.23 -1.34 25.38
CA ILE A 184 -2.20 -0.56 24.15
C ILE A 184 -2.14 -1.52 22.96
N THR A 185 -3.15 -1.42 22.07
CA THR A 185 -3.20 -2.22 20.84
C THR A 185 -3.94 -1.47 19.74
N ASP A 186 -3.38 -1.49 18.54
CA ASP A 186 -4.01 -1.00 17.31
C ASP A 186 -4.66 -2.15 16.51
N ASP A 187 -4.67 -3.37 17.03
CA ASP A 187 -5.48 -4.44 16.48
C ASP A 187 -6.94 -4.26 16.88
N VAL A 188 -7.71 -3.66 15.96
CA VAL A 188 -9.12 -3.31 16.16
C VAL A 188 -10.11 -4.37 15.65
N LYS A 189 -9.62 -5.60 15.39
CA LYS A 189 -10.45 -6.71 14.94
C LYS A 189 -11.54 -7.08 15.95
N ALA A 190 -12.61 -7.70 15.45
CA ALA A 190 -13.79 -8.06 16.25
C ALA A 190 -13.55 -9.12 17.36
N ASP A 191 -12.38 -9.71 17.42
CA ASP A 191 -11.94 -10.61 18.49
C ASP A 191 -11.14 -9.92 19.60
N TRP A 192 -10.77 -8.67 19.42
CA TRP A 192 -10.28 -7.79 20.48
C TRP A 192 -11.31 -6.76 20.89
N TRP A 193 -12.11 -6.26 19.92
CA TRP A 193 -13.08 -5.20 20.12
C TRP A 193 -14.45 -5.65 19.63
N GLU A 194 -15.50 -5.25 20.35
CA GLU A 194 -16.88 -5.52 19.98
C GLU A 194 -17.66 -4.21 19.82
N VAL A 195 -18.75 -4.25 19.08
CA VAL A 195 -19.63 -3.10 18.93
C VAL A 195 -20.88 -3.35 19.73
N ILE A 196 -21.13 -2.52 20.75
CA ILE A 196 -22.34 -2.54 21.57
C ILE A 196 -23.02 -1.18 21.44
N ASP A 197 -24.27 -1.19 21.07
CA ASP A 197 -25.08 0.02 20.85
C ASP A 197 -24.42 1.06 19.91
N GLY A 198 -23.72 0.56 18.87
CA GLY A 198 -23.01 1.40 17.90
C GLY A 198 -21.64 1.92 18.37
N ASN A 199 -21.25 1.65 19.60
CA ASN A 199 -19.96 2.07 20.13
C ASN A 199 -18.96 0.90 20.13
N ARG A 200 -17.75 1.15 19.62
CA ARG A 200 -16.65 0.20 19.69
C ARG A 200 -16.07 0.20 21.11
N GLN A 201 -15.98 -0.94 21.72
CA GLN A 201 -15.36 -1.13 23.03
C GLN A 201 -14.56 -2.42 23.07
N PHE A 202 -13.62 -2.49 24.00
CA PHE A 202 -12.81 -3.70 24.19
C PHE A 202 -13.73 -4.86 24.61
N HIS A 203 -13.46 -6.05 24.12
CA HIS A 203 -14.39 -7.18 24.25
C HIS A 203 -14.64 -7.54 25.72
N THR A 204 -15.90 -7.50 26.13
CA THR A 204 -16.36 -7.70 27.53
C THR A 204 -15.78 -8.97 28.14
N LYS A 205 -15.74 -10.08 27.38
CA LYS A 205 -15.15 -11.35 27.87
C LYS A 205 -13.69 -11.25 28.25
N LEU A 206 -12.91 -10.40 27.59
CA LEU A 206 -11.50 -10.16 27.94
C LEU A 206 -11.38 -9.35 29.22
N ILE A 207 -12.23 -8.34 29.39
CA ILE A 207 -12.30 -7.55 30.64
C ILE A 207 -12.63 -8.47 31.81
N GLU A 208 -13.71 -9.26 31.70
CA GLU A 208 -14.14 -10.22 32.74
C GLU A 208 -13.06 -11.27 33.06
N GLU A 209 -12.31 -11.72 32.05
CA GLU A 209 -11.20 -12.65 32.24
C GLU A 209 -10.04 -11.98 32.98
N PHE A 210 -9.72 -10.75 32.64
CA PHE A 210 -8.67 -9.99 33.30
C PHE A 210 -9.00 -9.69 34.76
N GLU A 211 -10.23 -9.31 35.07
CA GLU A 211 -10.70 -9.05 36.44
C GLU A 211 -10.54 -10.25 37.38
N LYS A 212 -10.53 -11.49 36.86
CA LYS A 212 -10.22 -12.69 37.63
C LYS A 212 -8.79 -12.73 38.17
N THR A 213 -7.91 -11.90 37.67
CA THR A 213 -6.57 -11.69 38.23
C THR A 213 -6.59 -10.88 39.54
N GLY A 214 -7.71 -10.21 39.84
CA GLY A 214 -7.85 -9.25 40.94
C GLY A 214 -7.37 -7.85 40.59
N GLN A 215 -7.07 -7.60 39.32
CA GLN A 215 -6.54 -6.32 38.80
C GLN A 215 -7.48 -5.74 37.74
N GLN A 216 -7.25 -4.48 37.37
CA GLN A 216 -8.00 -3.77 36.34
C GLN A 216 -7.15 -3.57 35.08
N ILE A 217 -7.82 -3.58 33.92
CA ILE A 217 -7.23 -3.28 32.62
C ILE A 217 -7.95 -2.08 32.01
N VAL A 218 -7.17 -1.16 31.42
CA VAL A 218 -7.69 -0.06 30.60
C VAL A 218 -7.14 -0.27 29.19
N PRO A 219 -7.96 -0.79 28.28
CA PRO A 219 -7.55 -0.93 26.88
C PRO A 219 -7.60 0.41 26.16
N MET A 220 -6.58 0.68 25.36
CA MET A 220 -6.45 1.90 24.55
C MET A 220 -5.87 1.58 23.19
N THR A 221 -6.26 2.36 22.18
CA THR A 221 -5.47 2.45 20.95
C THR A 221 -4.20 3.28 21.20
N SER A 222 -3.19 3.17 20.35
CA SER A 222 -2.03 4.05 20.47
C SER A 222 -2.40 5.53 20.35
N LYS A 223 -3.39 5.86 19.51
CA LYS A 223 -3.95 7.21 19.36
C LYS A 223 -4.51 7.75 20.69
N ASP A 224 -5.38 6.99 21.34
CA ASP A 224 -6.01 7.41 22.60
C ASP A 224 -4.95 7.55 23.69
N PHE A 225 -4.04 6.60 23.80
CA PHE A 225 -2.93 6.64 24.74
C PHE A 225 -2.03 7.88 24.54
N PHE A 226 -1.68 8.22 23.29
CA PHE A 226 -0.89 9.40 22.98
C PHE A 226 -1.62 10.69 23.32
N SER A 227 -2.93 10.76 23.04
CA SER A 227 -3.77 11.91 23.39
C SER A 227 -3.78 12.14 24.90
N ASP A 228 -4.11 11.09 25.67
CA ASP A 228 -4.22 11.18 27.14
C ASP A 228 -2.88 11.52 27.81
N VAL A 229 -1.80 10.90 27.34
CA VAL A 229 -0.45 11.19 27.88
C VAL A 229 0.03 12.59 27.50
N SER A 230 -0.27 13.06 26.28
CA SER A 230 0.09 14.41 25.85
C SER A 230 -0.64 15.46 26.70
N GLU A 231 -1.91 15.24 27.02
CA GLU A 231 -2.68 16.10 27.89
C GLU A 231 -2.17 16.03 29.35
N ALA A 232 -1.97 14.82 29.88
CA ALA A 232 -1.56 14.63 31.27
C ALA A 232 -0.16 15.18 31.60
N TYR A 233 0.74 15.21 30.64
CA TYR A 233 2.14 15.66 30.82
C TYR A 233 2.45 16.99 30.12
N ASP A 234 1.44 17.69 29.60
CA ASP A 234 1.57 18.97 28.87
C ASP A 234 2.67 18.88 27.77
N ILE A 235 2.62 17.77 27.02
CA ILE A 235 3.56 17.54 25.92
C ILE A 235 3.06 18.32 24.71
N GLU A 236 3.92 19.17 24.14
CA GLU A 236 3.61 19.87 22.90
C GLU A 236 3.20 18.86 21.81
N LYS A 237 2.02 19.04 21.27
CA LYS A 237 1.50 18.18 20.22
C LYS A 237 2.37 18.33 18.98
N ASN A 238 2.75 17.21 18.41
CA ASN A 238 3.50 17.19 17.17
C ASN A 238 2.55 16.72 16.06
N ASP A 239 2.25 17.61 15.15
CA ASP A 239 1.30 17.43 14.06
C ASP A 239 1.57 16.15 13.25
N ALA A 240 2.84 15.90 12.96
CA ALA A 240 3.26 14.71 12.25
C ALA A 240 3.01 13.39 13.03
N VAL A 241 2.99 13.43 14.37
CA VAL A 241 2.61 12.28 15.19
C VAL A 241 1.11 12.09 15.15
N GLU A 242 0.33 13.16 15.25
CA GLU A 242 -1.13 13.08 15.17
C GLU A 242 -1.61 12.53 13.82
N ILE A 243 -1.00 12.96 12.73
CA ILE A 243 -1.28 12.43 11.39
C ILE A 243 -0.91 10.96 11.29
N ALA A 244 0.30 10.60 11.72
CA ALA A 244 0.72 9.20 11.72
C ALA A 244 -0.25 8.31 12.51
N LEU A 245 -0.80 8.82 13.61
CA LEU A 245 -1.79 8.11 14.41
C LEU A 245 -3.17 8.05 13.74
N ARG A 246 -3.60 9.12 13.06
CA ARG A 246 -4.85 9.09 12.26
C ARG A 246 -4.74 8.09 11.11
N MET A 247 -3.60 8.01 10.44
CA MET A 247 -3.38 7.05 9.35
C MET A 247 -3.32 5.59 9.80
N THR A 248 -3.30 5.30 11.11
CA THR A 248 -3.52 3.93 11.63
C THR A 248 -5.00 3.58 11.77
N ASP A 249 -5.90 4.59 11.70
CA ASP A 249 -7.34 4.40 11.75
C ASP A 249 -7.87 4.03 10.35
N ASN A 250 -8.33 2.80 10.18
CA ASN A 250 -8.81 2.32 8.88
C ASN A 250 -10.02 3.11 8.37
N ASP A 251 -10.93 3.52 9.26
CA ASP A 251 -12.11 4.29 8.86
C ASP A 251 -11.73 5.69 8.35
N TYR A 252 -10.70 6.28 8.93
CA TYR A 252 -10.12 7.53 8.45
C TYR A 252 -9.41 7.35 7.10
N CYS A 253 -8.61 6.29 6.95
CA CYS A 253 -7.94 5.97 5.68
C CYS A 253 -8.95 5.75 4.55
N VAL A 254 -10.03 5.00 4.80
CA VAL A 254 -11.11 4.79 3.81
C VAL A 254 -11.78 6.11 3.41
N LYS A 255 -12.05 6.99 4.36
CA LYS A 255 -12.66 8.30 4.09
C LYS A 255 -11.79 9.17 3.18
N ILE A 256 -10.49 9.19 3.44
CA ILE A 256 -9.51 9.93 2.63
C ILE A 256 -9.31 9.26 1.27
N ALA A 257 -9.27 7.93 1.23
CA ALA A 257 -8.99 7.17 0.04
C ALA A 257 -9.97 7.49 -1.11
N ASN A 258 -11.25 7.69 -0.82
CA ASN A 258 -12.22 8.07 -1.83
C ASN A 258 -11.87 9.41 -2.47
N SER A 259 -11.53 10.41 -1.66
CA SER A 259 -11.14 11.72 -2.14
C SER A 259 -9.81 11.72 -2.90
N VAL A 260 -8.84 10.90 -2.48
CA VAL A 260 -7.58 10.68 -3.21
C VAL A 260 -7.84 10.02 -4.57
N PHE A 261 -8.72 9.02 -4.61
CA PHE A 261 -9.06 8.35 -5.87
C PHE A 261 -9.74 9.31 -6.85
N GLU A 262 -10.74 10.06 -6.39
CA GLU A 262 -11.44 11.07 -7.20
C GLU A 262 -10.47 12.09 -7.84
N SER A 263 -9.37 12.42 -7.15
CA SER A 263 -8.37 13.38 -7.67
C SER A 263 -7.50 12.84 -8.81
N VAL A 264 -7.40 11.52 -8.97
CA VAL A 264 -6.60 10.86 -10.02
C VAL A 264 -7.44 10.09 -11.04
N GLU A 265 -8.76 10.12 -10.91
CA GLU A 265 -9.69 9.40 -11.79
C GLU A 265 -9.55 9.81 -13.26
N GLU A 266 -9.49 11.13 -13.53
CA GLU A 266 -9.28 11.65 -14.89
C GLU A 266 -7.89 11.25 -15.43
N GLU A 267 -6.86 11.26 -14.60
CA GLU A 267 -5.51 10.83 -14.98
C GLU A 267 -5.50 9.34 -15.34
N LEU A 268 -6.18 8.50 -14.54
CA LEU A 268 -6.28 7.07 -14.79
C LEU A 268 -6.97 6.79 -16.13
N ILE A 269 -8.09 7.45 -16.41
CA ILE A 269 -8.83 7.30 -17.69
C ILE A 269 -7.95 7.74 -18.86
N TYR A 270 -7.27 8.88 -18.73
CA TYR A 270 -6.44 9.41 -19.81
C TYR A 270 -5.22 8.53 -20.12
N ASN A 271 -4.59 7.99 -19.09
CA ASN A 271 -3.38 7.18 -19.21
C ASN A 271 -3.63 5.67 -19.11
N ALA A 272 -4.89 5.21 -19.12
CA ALA A 272 -5.24 3.80 -18.91
C ALA A 272 -4.45 2.85 -19.81
N THR A 273 -4.20 3.24 -21.05
CA THR A 273 -3.42 2.44 -22.02
C THR A 273 -1.97 2.19 -21.56
N GLU A 274 -1.39 3.10 -20.77
CA GLU A 274 -0.01 2.95 -20.26
C GLU A 274 0.09 1.90 -19.16
N TYR A 275 -1.01 1.62 -18.46
CA TYR A 275 -1.09 0.65 -17.36
C TYR A 275 -1.54 -0.74 -17.82
N ILE A 276 -2.04 -0.89 -19.07
CA ILE A 276 -2.47 -2.17 -19.61
C ILE A 276 -1.26 -3.02 -19.97
N ASP A 277 -1.26 -4.27 -19.52
CA ASP A 277 -0.26 -5.26 -19.91
C ASP A 277 -0.49 -5.69 -21.37
N GLU A 278 0.34 -5.17 -22.27
CA GLU A 278 0.25 -5.44 -23.71
C GLU A 278 0.31 -6.93 -24.07
N GLU A 279 0.99 -7.75 -23.26
CA GLU A 279 1.10 -9.19 -23.50
C GLU A 279 -0.23 -9.92 -23.22
N SER A 280 -1.07 -9.37 -22.36
CA SER A 280 -2.37 -9.94 -21.98
C SER A 280 -3.52 -9.40 -22.82
N ALA A 281 -3.34 -8.27 -23.49
CA ALA A 281 -4.42 -7.54 -24.12
C ALA A 281 -4.65 -7.91 -25.60
N ASN A 282 -5.89 -8.25 -25.95
CA ASN A 282 -6.32 -8.47 -27.34
C ASN A 282 -7.04 -7.23 -27.89
N ILE A 283 -6.26 -6.19 -28.17
CA ILE A 283 -6.76 -4.89 -28.59
C ILE A 283 -6.85 -4.82 -30.12
N GLY A 284 -7.94 -4.23 -30.65
CA GLY A 284 -8.13 -4.00 -32.07
C GLY A 284 -7.12 -3.01 -32.67
N SER A 285 -7.07 -2.92 -34.01
CA SER A 285 -6.08 -2.14 -34.75
C SER A 285 -6.14 -0.61 -34.52
N GLU A 286 -7.26 -0.08 -34.05
CA GLU A 286 -7.45 1.34 -33.73
C GLU A 286 -7.22 1.68 -32.26
N GLY A 287 -6.79 0.71 -31.43
CA GLY A 287 -6.62 0.91 -29.99
C GLY A 287 -7.96 0.83 -29.23
N ILE A 288 -7.94 1.29 -27.99
CA ILE A 288 -9.14 1.39 -27.14
C ILE A 288 -9.53 2.86 -27.05
N ASP A 289 -10.79 3.12 -27.34
CA ASP A 289 -11.42 4.41 -27.12
C ASP A 289 -12.31 4.36 -25.86
N GLU A 290 -12.59 5.48 -25.26
CA GLU A 290 -13.59 5.67 -24.21
C GLU A 290 -13.43 4.73 -23.03
N PHE A 291 -12.35 4.93 -22.24
CA PHE A 291 -12.19 4.24 -20.98
C PHE A 291 -13.16 4.78 -19.93
N GLU A 292 -13.76 3.84 -19.18
CA GLU A 292 -14.59 4.14 -18.00
C GLU A 292 -14.14 3.27 -16.82
N ILE A 293 -14.09 3.88 -15.63
CA ILE A 293 -13.83 3.15 -14.39
C ILE A 293 -15.15 2.67 -13.84
N THR A 294 -15.36 1.36 -13.79
CA THR A 294 -16.62 0.75 -13.32
C THR A 294 -16.58 0.36 -11.86
N GLU A 295 -15.39 0.03 -11.32
CA GLU A 295 -15.21 -0.30 -9.92
C GLU A 295 -13.86 0.21 -9.40
N SER A 296 -13.86 0.68 -8.15
CA SER A 296 -12.64 0.99 -7.41
C SER A 296 -12.79 0.56 -5.95
N GLU A 297 -11.81 -0.16 -5.44
CA GLU A 297 -11.77 -0.64 -4.06
C GLU A 297 -10.46 -0.21 -3.40
N PHE A 298 -10.54 0.54 -2.31
CA PHE A 298 -9.38 0.85 -1.49
C PHE A 298 -8.85 -0.40 -0.78
N VAL A 299 -7.56 -0.67 -0.93
CA VAL A 299 -6.91 -1.84 -0.32
C VAL A 299 -6.17 -1.46 0.96
N ARG A 300 -5.30 -0.45 0.88
CA ARG A 300 -4.47 0.00 2.00
C ARG A 300 -3.84 1.36 1.73
N ALA A 301 -3.45 2.03 2.82
CA ALA A 301 -2.57 3.19 2.76
C ALA A 301 -1.32 2.95 3.61
N GLU A 302 -0.18 3.45 3.16
CA GLU A 302 1.10 3.32 3.86
C GLU A 302 1.93 4.61 3.67
N ARG A 303 2.57 5.08 4.74
CA ARG A 303 3.54 6.17 4.63
C ARG A 303 4.88 5.61 4.20
N ILE A 304 5.38 6.05 3.03
CA ILE A 304 6.62 5.55 2.44
C ILE A 304 7.83 6.45 2.71
N ALA A 305 7.62 7.75 2.85
CA ALA A 305 8.69 8.69 3.12
C ALA A 305 8.23 9.84 4.01
N ARG A 306 9.18 10.49 4.66
CA ARG A 306 8.97 11.70 5.46
C ARG A 306 10.28 12.45 5.65
N ASP A 307 10.22 13.77 5.50
CA ASP A 307 11.22 14.70 5.99
C ASP A 307 10.64 15.60 7.09
N ASP A 308 11.33 16.71 7.44
CA ASP A 308 10.88 17.63 8.48
C ASP A 308 9.65 18.45 8.08
N SER A 309 9.35 18.55 6.77
CA SER A 309 8.33 19.42 6.21
C SER A 309 7.26 18.68 5.42
N THR A 310 7.55 17.50 4.89
CA THR A 310 6.63 16.74 4.02
C THR A 310 6.57 15.26 4.37
N ALA A 311 5.46 14.62 4.02
CA ALA A 311 5.31 13.18 4.08
C ALA A 311 4.67 12.67 2.78
N ILE A 312 5.12 11.50 2.31
CA ILE A 312 4.57 10.83 1.14
C ILE A 312 3.84 9.57 1.60
N TYR A 313 2.61 9.44 1.15
CA TYR A 313 1.76 8.28 1.41
C TYR A 313 1.44 7.57 0.11
N GLU A 314 1.42 6.24 0.14
CA GLU A 314 0.91 5.39 -0.93
C GLU A 314 -0.48 4.88 -0.58
N PHE A 315 -1.42 5.08 -1.49
CA PHE A 315 -2.75 4.51 -1.46
C PHE A 315 -2.85 3.46 -2.57
N VAL A 316 -3.19 2.25 -2.20
CA VAL A 316 -3.33 1.14 -3.16
C VAL A 316 -4.80 0.88 -3.40
N TYR A 317 -5.19 0.84 -4.67
CA TYR A 317 -6.55 0.53 -5.10
C TYR A 317 -6.56 -0.67 -6.04
N LYS A 318 -7.60 -1.46 -5.95
CA LYS A 318 -8.02 -2.33 -7.05
C LYS A 318 -8.98 -1.56 -7.90
N VAL A 319 -8.81 -1.65 -9.21
CA VAL A 319 -9.67 -0.94 -10.17
C VAL A 319 -10.11 -1.89 -11.27
N THR A 320 -11.33 -1.66 -11.74
CA THR A 320 -11.86 -2.26 -12.96
C THR A 320 -12.12 -1.15 -13.95
N VAL A 321 -11.51 -1.27 -15.12
CA VAL A 321 -11.62 -0.30 -16.21
C VAL A 321 -12.21 -0.98 -17.42
N GLU A 322 -13.24 -0.39 -18.00
CA GLU A 322 -13.85 -0.85 -19.25
C GLU A 322 -13.47 0.07 -20.40
N GLY A 323 -13.41 -0.48 -21.59
CA GLY A 323 -13.14 0.31 -22.80
C GLY A 323 -13.57 -0.41 -24.04
N THR A 324 -13.75 0.31 -25.14
CA THR A 324 -14.23 -0.22 -26.40
C THR A 324 -13.17 -0.04 -27.49
N SER A 325 -12.86 -1.10 -28.22
CA SER A 325 -11.99 -1.02 -29.39
C SER A 325 -12.73 -1.27 -30.69
N TYR A 326 -12.17 -0.76 -31.78
CA TYR A 326 -12.72 -0.92 -33.13
C TYR A 326 -11.67 -1.49 -34.07
N GLU A 327 -12.11 -2.23 -35.09
CA GLU A 327 -11.25 -2.61 -36.19
C GLU A 327 -11.58 -1.76 -37.44
N TYR A 328 -10.57 -1.22 -38.08
CA TYR A 328 -10.70 -0.48 -39.32
C TYR A 328 -10.91 -1.44 -40.47
N TRP A 329 -12.08 -1.32 -41.17
CA TRP A 329 -12.41 -2.14 -42.32
C TRP A 329 -12.26 -1.44 -43.67
N GLY A 330 -11.95 -0.14 -43.66
CA GLY A 330 -11.76 0.63 -44.87
C GLY A 330 -12.53 1.94 -44.90
N ARG A 331 -12.76 2.44 -46.12
CA ARG A 331 -13.60 3.62 -46.36
C ARG A 331 -14.63 3.30 -47.42
N ASP A 332 -15.83 3.79 -47.23
CA ASP A 332 -16.87 3.81 -48.25
C ASP A 332 -16.42 4.56 -49.51
N GLU A 333 -16.58 3.95 -50.67
CA GLU A 333 -16.08 4.54 -51.92
C GLU A 333 -16.86 5.82 -52.34
N ASP A 334 -18.16 5.88 -52.00
CA ASP A 334 -19.05 6.97 -52.41
C ASP A 334 -19.03 8.14 -51.40
N THR A 335 -19.15 7.80 -50.09
CA THR A 335 -19.23 8.81 -49.02
C THR A 335 -17.85 9.21 -48.43
N ARG A 336 -16.85 8.35 -48.64
CA ARG A 336 -15.51 8.46 -48.00
C ARG A 336 -15.53 8.34 -46.50
N GLU A 337 -16.62 7.91 -45.90
CA GLU A 337 -16.70 7.68 -44.48
C GLU A 337 -15.85 6.47 -44.08
N ILE A 338 -15.34 6.44 -42.85
CA ILE A 338 -14.58 5.33 -42.31
C ILE A 338 -15.58 4.21 -41.96
N ILE A 339 -15.31 3.01 -42.47
CA ILE A 339 -16.05 1.80 -42.08
C ILE A 339 -15.29 1.14 -40.95
N ARG A 340 -15.95 0.99 -39.81
CA ARG A 340 -15.42 0.32 -38.61
C ARG A 340 -16.24 -0.90 -38.26
N SER A 341 -15.66 -1.83 -37.51
CA SER A 341 -16.40 -2.89 -36.85
C SER A 341 -17.40 -2.32 -35.85
N ASP A 342 -18.34 -3.15 -35.43
CA ASP A 342 -19.02 -2.91 -34.15
C ASP A 342 -17.99 -2.86 -33.01
N GLY A 343 -18.29 -2.07 -31.97
CA GLY A 343 -17.40 -1.96 -30.82
C GLY A 343 -17.17 -3.30 -30.15
N ARG A 344 -15.94 -3.54 -29.73
CA ARG A 344 -15.58 -4.68 -28.90
C ARG A 344 -15.29 -4.18 -27.50
N ASP A 345 -16.04 -4.69 -26.53
CA ASP A 345 -15.89 -4.32 -25.12
C ASP A 345 -14.76 -5.11 -24.48
N HIS A 346 -13.95 -4.43 -23.71
CA HIS A 346 -12.86 -4.97 -22.94
C HIS A 346 -13.03 -4.61 -21.47
N VAL A 347 -12.68 -5.55 -20.60
CA VAL A 347 -12.61 -5.31 -19.15
C VAL A 347 -11.19 -5.60 -18.69
N PHE A 348 -10.63 -4.66 -17.97
CA PHE A 348 -9.30 -4.75 -17.37
C PHE A 348 -9.42 -4.61 -15.86
N GLU A 349 -8.79 -5.52 -15.14
CA GLU A 349 -8.72 -5.49 -13.69
C GLU A 349 -7.27 -5.42 -13.24
N GLY A 350 -7.02 -4.67 -12.17
CA GLY A 350 -5.67 -4.59 -11.67
C GLY A 350 -5.52 -3.72 -10.43
N GLN A 351 -4.30 -3.32 -10.17
CA GLN A 351 -3.97 -2.44 -9.07
C GLN A 351 -3.28 -1.18 -9.56
N ILE A 352 -3.62 -0.07 -8.91
CA ILE A 352 -2.89 1.19 -9.05
C ILE A 352 -2.39 1.63 -7.67
N ILE A 353 -1.27 2.33 -7.68
CA ILE A 353 -0.66 2.95 -6.51
C ILE A 353 -0.65 4.46 -6.73
N VAL A 354 -1.33 5.17 -5.86
CA VAL A 354 -1.39 6.63 -5.88
C VAL A 354 -0.49 7.17 -4.79
N GLN A 355 0.50 7.98 -5.15
CA GLN A 355 1.32 8.71 -4.20
C GLN A 355 0.76 10.09 -3.95
N VAL A 356 0.63 10.43 -2.67
CA VAL A 356 0.20 11.74 -2.21
C VAL A 356 1.30 12.36 -1.37
N GLU A 357 1.86 13.47 -1.83
CA GLU A 357 2.79 14.28 -1.07
C GLU A 357 2.04 15.38 -0.34
N ARG A 358 2.32 15.54 0.95
CA ARG A 358 1.72 16.59 1.76
C ARG A 358 2.74 17.25 2.70
N GLY A 359 2.62 18.59 2.79
CA GLY A 359 3.32 19.38 3.81
C GLY A 359 2.76 19.12 5.20
N ALA A 360 3.61 19.16 6.22
CA ALA A 360 3.22 18.91 7.62
C ALA A 360 2.15 19.87 8.13
N GLU A 361 2.05 21.08 7.56
CA GLU A 361 1.06 22.10 7.95
C GLU A 361 -0.32 21.88 7.35
N VAL A 362 -0.44 21.11 6.24
CA VAL A 362 -1.67 20.94 5.47
C VAL A 362 -2.48 19.71 5.92
N PHE A 363 -1.92 18.87 6.76
CA PHE A 363 -2.55 17.62 7.19
C PHE A 363 -3.76 17.77 8.11
N TYR A 364 -4.02 18.99 8.63
CA TYR A 364 -5.11 19.19 9.58
C TYR A 364 -6.50 19.12 8.96
N ASP A 365 -6.64 19.39 7.66
CA ASP A 365 -7.93 19.46 6.97
C ASP A 365 -7.98 18.64 5.69
N PHE A 366 -7.89 17.30 5.81
CA PHE A 366 -8.33 16.43 4.73
C PHE A 366 -9.84 16.56 4.44
N GLU A 367 -10.60 17.18 5.35
CA GLU A 367 -12.04 17.38 5.19
C GLU A 367 -12.38 18.66 4.43
N ASP A 368 -11.51 19.69 4.44
CA ASP A 368 -11.81 21.01 3.88
C ASP A 368 -11.09 21.34 2.56
N ASP A 369 -10.06 20.57 2.19
CA ASP A 369 -9.28 20.85 0.96
C ASP A 369 -9.44 19.73 -0.05
N ASN A 370 -10.36 19.92 -1.01
CA ASN A 370 -10.63 18.99 -2.11
C ASN A 370 -9.53 19.01 -3.20
N SER A 371 -8.46 19.77 -3.03
CA SER A 371 -7.38 19.85 -4.01
C SER A 371 -6.16 19.04 -3.56
N TYR A 372 -6.09 17.78 -3.96
CA TYR A 372 -4.85 16.99 -3.91
C TYR A 372 -3.99 17.30 -5.14
N GLU A 373 -3.50 18.53 -5.23
CA GLU A 373 -2.63 18.96 -6.34
C GLU A 373 -1.34 18.12 -6.48
N THR A 374 -1.06 17.29 -5.49
CA THR A 374 0.14 16.43 -5.40
C THR A 374 -0.14 14.94 -5.47
N ALA A 375 -1.38 14.53 -5.77
CA ALA A 375 -1.70 13.12 -5.97
C ALA A 375 -1.33 12.73 -7.40
N VAL A 376 -0.55 11.64 -7.54
CA VAL A 376 -0.14 11.10 -8.84
C VAL A 376 -0.19 9.58 -8.82
N ILE A 377 -0.54 8.97 -9.94
CA ILE A 377 -0.43 7.52 -10.09
C ILE A 377 1.04 7.16 -10.31
N SER A 378 1.68 6.58 -9.30
CA SER A 378 3.09 6.19 -9.37
C SER A 378 3.30 4.87 -10.06
N GLU A 379 2.38 3.94 -9.92
CA GLU A 379 2.42 2.62 -10.52
C GLU A 379 1.00 2.16 -10.87
N GLY A 380 0.86 1.41 -11.97
CA GLY A 380 -0.38 0.78 -12.36
C GLY A 380 -0.13 -0.47 -13.20
N LYS A 381 -0.90 -1.53 -12.95
CA LYS A 381 -0.90 -2.73 -13.79
C LYS A 381 -2.33 -3.23 -13.93
N LEU A 382 -2.82 -3.22 -15.18
CA LEU A 382 -4.15 -3.68 -15.56
C LEU A 382 -4.01 -4.88 -16.50
N GLU A 383 -4.65 -5.98 -16.15
CA GLU A 383 -4.68 -7.21 -16.96
C GLU A 383 -6.07 -7.38 -17.57
N GLN A 384 -6.14 -7.78 -18.85
CA GLN A 384 -7.42 -8.02 -19.50
C GLN A 384 -8.07 -9.28 -18.93
N THR A 385 -9.25 -9.12 -18.35
CA THR A 385 -10.03 -10.22 -17.76
C THR A 385 -11.16 -10.67 -18.66
N TYR A 386 -11.65 -9.79 -19.55
CA TYR A 386 -12.73 -10.07 -20.47
C TYR A 386 -12.60 -9.27 -21.77
N PHE A 387 -13.04 -9.87 -22.87
CA PHE A 387 -13.37 -9.20 -24.14
C PHE A 387 -14.46 -9.99 -24.85
N ASN A 388 -15.32 -9.29 -25.59
CA ASN A 388 -16.30 -9.98 -26.41
C ASN A 388 -15.70 -10.50 -27.72
N ASP A 389 -16.32 -11.50 -28.35
CA ASP A 389 -15.85 -12.11 -29.60
C ASP A 389 -15.74 -11.08 -30.74
N ARG A 390 -14.84 -11.34 -31.70
CA ARG A 390 -14.66 -10.49 -32.87
C ARG A 390 -15.97 -10.32 -33.61
N PRO A 391 -16.43 -9.07 -33.84
CA PRO A 391 -17.56 -8.85 -34.73
C PRO A 391 -17.22 -9.34 -36.14
N GLU A 392 -18.12 -10.06 -36.77
CA GLU A 392 -17.95 -10.46 -38.17
C GLU A 392 -18.15 -9.25 -39.07
N PRO A 393 -17.31 -9.07 -40.12
CA PRO A 393 -17.54 -8.02 -41.11
C PRO A 393 -18.92 -8.22 -41.78
N PRO A 394 -19.63 -7.15 -42.15
CA PRO A 394 -20.94 -7.24 -42.77
C PRO A 394 -20.88 -8.16 -43.98
N GLY A 395 -21.77 -9.17 -44.03
CA GLY A 395 -21.73 -10.25 -44.97
C GLY A 395 -21.93 -9.87 -46.47
N GLU A 396 -22.09 -8.59 -46.78
CA GLU A 396 -22.16 -8.07 -48.16
C GLU A 396 -20.77 -7.63 -48.69
N LEU A 397 -19.77 -7.55 -47.87
CA LEU A 397 -18.39 -7.23 -48.24
C LEU A 397 -17.59 -8.50 -48.49
N GLY A 398 -17.86 -9.20 -49.59
CA GLY A 398 -17.05 -10.35 -50.02
C GLY A 398 -15.61 -10.01 -50.42
N TYR A 399 -15.18 -8.74 -50.25
CA TYR A 399 -13.86 -8.23 -50.60
C TYR A 399 -13.40 -7.20 -49.58
N CYS A 400 -12.13 -7.23 -49.24
CA CYS A 400 -11.50 -6.19 -48.42
C CYS A 400 -11.64 -4.84 -49.14
N PRO A 401 -12.30 -3.83 -48.54
CA PRO A 401 -12.50 -2.56 -49.22
C PRO A 401 -11.20 -1.78 -49.44
N ALA A 402 -10.12 -2.09 -48.69
CA ALA A 402 -8.83 -1.42 -48.82
C ALA A 402 -7.92 -1.99 -49.93
N CYS A 403 -8.05 -3.27 -50.29
CA CYS A 403 -7.13 -3.91 -51.25
C CYS A 403 -7.86 -4.76 -52.30
N GLY A 404 -9.19 -4.90 -52.23
CA GLY A 404 -9.98 -5.68 -53.20
C GLY A 404 -9.75 -7.19 -53.15
N THR A 405 -9.08 -7.70 -52.13
CA THR A 405 -8.91 -9.15 -51.95
C THR A 405 -10.17 -9.80 -51.37
N PRO A 406 -10.59 -11.00 -51.84
CA PRO A 406 -11.68 -11.72 -51.19
C PRO A 406 -11.35 -11.96 -49.71
N LEU A 407 -12.30 -11.66 -48.84
CA LEU A 407 -12.21 -11.91 -47.39
C LEU A 407 -12.45 -13.41 -47.09
#